data_e4401df6fb998bb24a9cf47f7733d04b
#
_entry.id   e4401df6fb998bb24a9cf47f7733d04b
#
_cell.length_a   1.000
_cell.length_b   1.000
_cell.length_c   1.000
_cell.angle_alpha   90.00
_cell.angle_beta   90.00
_cell.angle_gamma   90.00
#
_symmetry.space_group_name_H-M   'P 1'
#
loop_
_entity.id
_entity.type
_entity.pdbx_description
1 polymer ?
#
loop_
_entity_poly.entity_id
_entity_poly.type
_entity_poly.pdbx_seq_one_letter_code
_entity_poly.pdbx_strand_id
1 'polypeptide(L)'
;MSKPTCLLADDHPAVRAAIESYLVEAGYEVVGPVPDGMKAVTLAAERQPDLALVDLHMPRLSGLELARALQRVSPNTKIVVYTGEVEEDAARELLGAGVAGVVLKEAPLVDLGRALDAVLHGGSYFDAAISRSEQPVKLTDREREVLSLLAQGLQHEQIAERLGISAETVRTHLKKASDRLGATTRTQAVATALRLGLIN
;
A
#
# COMPACT_ATOMS: atom_id res chain seq x y z
N MET A 1 24.33 -16.19 17.61
CA MET A 1 23.85 -15.15 16.66
C MET A 1 23.23 -14.04 17.48
N SER A 2 23.52 -12.78 17.20
CA SER A 2 22.85 -11.64 17.84
C SER A 2 21.37 -11.64 17.46
N LYS A 3 20.52 -11.18 18.37
CA LYS A 3 19.10 -11.00 18.06
C LYS A 3 18.95 -9.89 17.01
N PRO A 4 18.05 -10.04 16.03
CA PRO A 4 17.76 -8.96 15.10
C PRO A 4 17.15 -7.76 15.83
N THR A 5 17.60 -6.57 15.48
CA THR A 5 17.14 -5.32 16.07
C THR A 5 15.96 -4.75 15.32
N CYS A 6 14.92 -4.32 16.03
CA CYS A 6 13.70 -3.74 15.44
C CYS A 6 13.35 -2.40 16.08
N LEU A 7 13.37 -1.34 15.30
CA LEU A 7 12.80 -0.05 15.68
C LEU A 7 11.28 -0.11 15.58
N LEU A 8 10.59 0.26 16.68
CA LEU A 8 9.13 0.33 16.72
C LEU A 8 8.67 1.80 16.81
N ALA A 9 7.86 2.25 15.85
CA ALA A 9 7.28 3.58 15.85
C ALA A 9 5.76 3.50 15.61
N ASP A 10 4.98 3.89 16.63
CA ASP A 10 3.51 3.93 16.61
C ASP A 10 3.05 4.96 17.63
N ASP A 11 2.11 5.83 17.30
CA ASP A 11 1.63 6.88 18.20
C ASP A 11 0.60 6.39 19.24
N HIS A 12 0.00 5.20 19.00
CA HIS A 12 -0.98 4.59 19.90
C HIS A 12 -0.30 3.81 21.04
N PRO A 13 -0.36 4.25 22.30
CA PRO A 13 0.37 3.62 23.40
C PRO A 13 0.04 2.15 23.62
N ALA A 14 -1.24 1.77 23.48
CA ALA A 14 -1.68 0.38 23.69
C ALA A 14 -1.19 -0.55 22.59
N VAL A 15 -1.24 -0.11 21.32
CA VAL A 15 -0.73 -0.86 20.17
C VAL A 15 0.77 -1.03 20.30
N ARG A 16 1.49 0.07 20.58
CA ARG A 16 2.94 0.06 20.75
C ARG A 16 3.39 -0.92 21.84
N ALA A 17 2.72 -0.91 23.02
CA ALA A 17 3.06 -1.84 24.10
C ALA A 17 2.78 -3.31 23.73
N ALA A 18 1.67 -3.60 23.05
CA ALA A 18 1.33 -4.94 22.60
C ALA A 18 2.33 -5.46 21.56
N ILE A 19 2.71 -4.63 20.59
CA ILE A 19 3.67 -4.99 19.55
C ILE A 19 5.08 -5.13 20.11
N GLU A 20 5.49 -4.27 21.06
CA GLU A 20 6.78 -4.42 21.76
C GLU A 20 6.87 -5.79 22.44
N SER A 21 5.85 -6.18 23.23
CA SER A 21 5.80 -7.49 23.87
C SER A 21 5.89 -8.63 22.86
N TYR A 22 5.12 -8.53 21.77
CA TYR A 22 5.15 -9.52 20.69
C TYR A 22 6.56 -9.65 20.06
N LEU A 23 7.21 -8.53 19.74
CA LEU A 23 8.54 -8.53 19.13
C LEU A 23 9.59 -9.18 20.07
N VAL A 24 9.53 -8.86 21.36
CA VAL A 24 10.44 -9.46 22.37
C VAL A 24 10.22 -10.97 22.48
N GLU A 25 8.96 -11.44 22.51
CA GLU A 25 8.62 -12.87 22.52
C GLU A 25 9.07 -13.57 21.24
N ALA A 26 8.96 -12.90 20.09
CA ALA A 26 9.41 -13.40 18.79
C ALA A 26 10.95 -13.38 18.63
N GLY A 27 11.69 -12.89 19.63
CA GLY A 27 13.16 -12.95 19.67
C GLY A 27 13.86 -11.73 19.13
N TYR A 28 13.17 -10.64 18.85
CA TYR A 28 13.75 -9.36 18.43
C TYR A 28 14.27 -8.57 19.64
N GLU A 29 15.29 -7.75 19.40
CA GLU A 29 15.70 -6.68 20.31
C GLU A 29 14.99 -5.39 19.87
N VAL A 30 14.07 -4.88 20.70
CA VAL A 30 13.32 -3.66 20.37
C VAL A 30 14.17 -2.44 20.67
N VAL A 31 14.51 -1.71 19.62
CA VAL A 31 15.25 -0.45 19.70
C VAL A 31 14.24 0.67 19.86
N GLY A 32 13.90 0.96 21.09
CA GLY A 32 13.07 2.04 21.58
C GLY A 32 11.68 2.16 20.94
N PRO A 33 10.62 1.86 21.66
CA PRO A 33 9.27 2.19 21.23
C PRO A 33 9.09 3.70 21.24
N VAL A 34 8.95 4.32 20.06
CA VAL A 34 8.80 5.78 19.91
C VAL A 34 7.41 6.17 19.41
N PRO A 35 6.84 7.28 19.93
CA PRO A 35 5.49 7.71 19.59
C PRO A 35 5.42 8.64 18.38
N ASP A 36 6.54 8.96 17.73
CA ASP A 36 6.56 9.91 16.62
C ASP A 36 7.70 9.67 15.62
N GLY A 37 7.45 10.06 14.37
CA GLY A 37 8.36 9.81 13.25
C GLY A 37 9.71 10.51 13.37
N MET A 38 9.79 11.70 13.98
CA MET A 38 11.07 12.41 14.13
C MET A 38 12.00 11.69 15.08
N LYS A 39 11.46 11.16 16.19
CA LYS A 39 12.23 10.31 17.10
C LYS A 39 12.66 9.01 16.46
N ALA A 40 11.80 8.42 15.61
CA ALA A 40 12.15 7.23 14.86
C ALA A 40 13.34 7.48 13.93
N VAL A 41 13.36 8.59 13.20
CA VAL A 41 14.49 8.97 12.32
C VAL A 41 15.79 9.16 13.12
N THR A 42 15.72 9.89 14.25
CA THR A 42 16.88 10.11 15.10
C THR A 42 17.46 8.79 15.60
N LEU A 43 16.59 7.93 16.12
CA LEU A 43 17.01 6.66 16.69
C LEU A 43 17.53 5.68 15.62
N ALA A 44 16.94 5.68 14.43
CA ALA A 44 17.42 4.89 13.29
C ALA A 44 18.83 5.33 12.86
N ALA A 45 19.09 6.65 12.82
CA ALA A 45 20.42 7.18 12.51
C ALA A 45 21.49 6.72 13.52
N GLU A 46 21.14 6.70 14.81
CA GLU A 46 22.06 6.34 15.90
C GLU A 46 22.29 4.84 16.02
N ARG A 47 21.23 4.04 15.83
CA ARG A 47 21.22 2.61 16.16
C ARG A 47 21.34 1.69 14.96
N GLN A 48 21.05 2.19 13.75
CA GLN A 48 21.11 1.41 12.50
C GLN A 48 20.42 0.04 12.64
N PRO A 49 19.11 -0.01 13.00
CA PRO A 49 18.42 -1.28 13.26
C PRO A 49 18.28 -2.12 11.99
N ASP A 50 18.14 -3.46 12.14
CA ASP A 50 17.90 -4.37 11.02
C ASP A 50 16.53 -4.14 10.39
N LEU A 51 15.52 -3.87 11.23
CA LEU A 51 14.13 -3.61 10.85
C LEU A 51 13.62 -2.31 11.45
N ALA A 52 12.69 -1.66 10.76
CA ALA A 52 11.86 -0.58 11.30
C ALA A 52 10.38 -0.92 11.05
N LEU A 53 9.64 -1.13 12.12
CA LEU A 53 8.19 -1.32 12.10
C LEU A 53 7.53 0.01 12.43
N VAL A 54 6.84 0.60 11.44
CA VAL A 54 6.35 1.98 11.52
C VAL A 54 4.88 2.11 11.17
N ASP A 55 4.14 2.92 11.90
CA ASP A 55 2.79 3.32 11.52
C ASP A 55 2.82 4.43 10.46
N LEU A 56 1.83 4.42 9.56
CA LEU A 56 1.63 5.48 8.56
C LEU A 56 1.08 6.77 9.18
N HIS A 57 0.23 6.63 10.18
CA HIS A 57 -0.55 7.74 10.74
C HIS A 57 0.05 8.22 12.07
N MET A 58 1.23 8.84 11.97
CA MET A 58 1.89 9.44 13.14
C MET A 58 1.96 10.98 13.04
N PRO A 59 1.92 11.68 14.18
CA PRO A 59 2.09 13.14 14.18
C PRO A 59 3.48 13.55 13.65
N ARG A 60 3.54 14.73 13.03
CA ARG A 60 4.75 15.45 12.59
C ARG A 60 5.44 14.91 11.34
N LEU A 61 5.35 13.62 11.04
CA LEU A 61 5.96 13.05 9.86
C LEU A 61 5.06 11.95 9.31
N SER A 62 4.56 12.10 8.09
CA SER A 62 3.71 11.10 7.45
C SER A 62 4.48 9.80 7.19
N GLY A 63 3.78 8.67 7.08
CA GLY A 63 4.43 7.39 6.87
C GLY A 63 5.33 7.34 5.65
N LEU A 64 4.95 8.00 4.55
CA LEU A 64 5.77 8.08 3.33
C LEU A 64 7.03 8.95 3.55
N GLU A 65 6.87 10.11 4.20
CA GLU A 65 7.99 10.98 4.53
C GLU A 65 8.94 10.30 5.52
N LEU A 66 8.38 9.57 6.50
CA LEU A 66 9.14 8.77 7.45
C LEU A 66 9.94 7.68 6.74
N ALA A 67 9.31 6.90 5.84
CA ALA A 67 10.00 5.87 5.08
C ALA A 67 11.17 6.43 4.27
N ARG A 68 10.97 7.55 3.56
CA ARG A 68 12.03 8.24 2.82
C ARG A 68 13.13 8.79 3.73
N ALA A 69 12.78 9.28 4.92
CA ALA A 69 13.75 9.77 5.89
C ALA A 69 14.59 8.63 6.48
N LEU A 70 13.95 7.52 6.84
CA LEU A 70 14.62 6.31 7.31
C LEU A 70 15.59 5.75 6.29
N GLN A 71 15.19 5.64 5.01
CA GLN A 71 16.07 5.19 3.93
C GLN A 71 17.32 6.08 3.77
N ARG A 72 17.22 7.38 4.02
CA ARG A 72 18.37 8.28 3.94
C ARG A 72 19.34 8.14 5.11
N VAL A 73 18.83 7.96 6.34
CA VAL A 73 19.67 7.94 7.55
C VAL A 73 20.14 6.54 7.94
N SER A 74 19.39 5.50 7.50
CA SER A 74 19.69 4.09 7.79
C SER A 74 19.33 3.22 6.56
N PRO A 75 20.12 3.29 5.48
CA PRO A 75 19.77 2.68 4.18
C PRO A 75 19.72 1.14 4.20
N ASN A 76 20.34 0.51 5.18
CA ASN A 76 20.32 -0.94 5.35
C ASN A 76 19.11 -1.43 6.16
N THR A 77 18.42 -0.54 6.88
CA THR A 77 17.21 -0.86 7.65
C THR A 77 16.07 -1.24 6.70
N LYS A 78 15.50 -2.41 6.92
CA LYS A 78 14.31 -2.87 6.20
C LYS A 78 13.07 -2.26 6.83
N ILE A 79 12.25 -1.58 6.04
CA ILE A 79 11.06 -0.88 6.54
C ILE A 79 9.83 -1.75 6.32
N VAL A 80 9.10 -2.02 7.39
CA VAL A 80 7.77 -2.63 7.38
C VAL A 80 6.77 -1.62 7.94
N VAL A 81 5.73 -1.36 7.18
CA VAL A 81 4.61 -0.52 7.59
C VAL A 81 3.57 -1.37 8.29
N TYR A 82 3.08 -0.93 9.46
CA TYR A 82 2.02 -1.57 10.23
C TYR A 82 0.93 -0.55 10.54
N THR A 83 -0.15 -0.58 9.80
CA THR A 83 -1.15 0.49 9.80
C THR A 83 -2.58 -0.03 9.80
N GLY A 84 -3.53 0.76 10.33
CA GLY A 84 -4.95 0.41 10.31
C GLY A 84 -5.58 0.48 8.93
N GLU A 85 -5.08 1.36 8.08
CA GLU A 85 -5.66 1.61 6.75
C GLU A 85 -4.56 2.03 5.78
N VAL A 86 -4.68 1.60 4.53
CA VAL A 86 -3.81 2.04 3.43
C VAL A 86 -4.67 2.31 2.21
N GLU A 87 -4.63 3.54 1.73
CA GLU A 87 -5.20 3.88 0.43
C GLU A 87 -4.38 3.26 -0.71
N GLU A 88 -5.04 2.87 -1.81
CA GLU A 88 -4.36 2.21 -2.94
C GLU A 88 -3.19 3.02 -3.51
N ASP A 89 -3.35 4.34 -3.62
CA ASP A 89 -2.29 5.22 -4.14
C ASP A 89 -1.11 5.29 -3.15
N ALA A 90 -1.37 5.27 -1.83
CA ALA A 90 -0.34 5.27 -0.79
C ALA A 90 0.48 3.96 -0.81
N ALA A 91 -0.11 2.82 -1.08
CA ALA A 91 0.61 1.55 -1.17
C ALA A 91 1.69 1.58 -2.27
N ARG A 92 1.38 2.13 -3.45
CA ARG A 92 2.36 2.30 -4.55
C ARG A 92 3.47 3.27 -4.21
N GLU A 93 3.14 4.37 -3.53
CA GLU A 93 4.13 5.36 -3.10
C GLU A 93 5.08 4.80 -2.04
N LEU A 94 4.58 3.96 -1.13
CA LEU A 94 5.39 3.27 -0.13
C LEU A 94 6.40 2.31 -0.76
N LEU A 95 5.99 1.54 -1.77
CA LEU A 95 6.90 0.71 -2.55
C LEU A 95 8.00 1.53 -3.21
N GLY A 96 7.62 2.63 -3.87
CA GLY A 96 8.57 3.58 -4.46
C GLY A 96 9.51 4.25 -3.46
N ALA A 97 9.13 4.28 -2.18
CA ALA A 97 9.94 4.80 -1.07
C ALA A 97 10.85 3.76 -0.42
N GLY A 98 10.91 2.53 -0.96
CA GLY A 98 11.78 1.47 -0.45
C GLY A 98 11.22 0.72 0.77
N VAL A 99 9.90 0.76 1.00
CA VAL A 99 9.23 -0.06 2.00
C VAL A 99 9.25 -1.52 1.54
N ALA A 100 9.73 -2.42 2.40
CA ALA A 100 9.86 -3.84 2.09
C ALA A 100 8.62 -4.66 2.49
N GLY A 101 7.74 -4.13 3.33
CA GLY A 101 6.51 -4.79 3.73
C GLY A 101 5.42 -3.85 4.21
N VAL A 102 4.17 -4.25 4.02
CA VAL A 102 2.99 -3.56 4.56
C VAL A 102 2.04 -4.60 5.15
N VAL A 103 1.67 -4.42 6.42
CA VAL A 103 0.78 -5.28 7.19
C VAL A 103 -0.33 -4.42 7.78
N LEU A 104 -1.57 -4.87 7.66
CA LEU A 104 -2.71 -4.20 8.29
C LEU A 104 -2.79 -4.54 9.78
N LYS A 105 -3.13 -3.55 10.63
CA LYS A 105 -3.32 -3.75 12.08
C LYS A 105 -4.49 -4.69 12.42
N GLU A 106 -5.41 -4.86 11.47
CA GLU A 106 -6.53 -5.81 11.56
C GLU A 106 -6.12 -7.25 11.22
N ALA A 107 -4.96 -7.45 10.59
CA ALA A 107 -4.46 -8.77 10.29
C ALA A 107 -4.03 -9.52 11.58
N PRO A 108 -4.12 -10.84 11.61
CA PRO A 108 -3.61 -11.63 12.73
C PRO A 108 -2.12 -11.35 12.99
N LEU A 109 -1.69 -11.29 14.26
CA LEU A 109 -0.28 -11.07 14.61
C LEU A 109 0.69 -12.08 13.99
N VAL A 110 0.22 -13.27 13.65
CA VAL A 110 1.01 -14.27 12.92
C VAL A 110 1.44 -13.76 11.53
N ASP A 111 0.64 -12.92 10.89
CA ASP A 111 0.98 -12.35 9.59
C ASP A 111 2.03 -11.24 9.74
N LEU A 112 1.99 -10.47 10.82
CA LEU A 112 3.08 -9.57 11.18
C LEU A 112 4.42 -10.32 11.35
N GLY A 113 4.39 -11.46 12.07
CA GLY A 113 5.59 -12.29 12.23
C GLY A 113 6.13 -12.81 10.90
N ARG A 114 5.26 -13.30 10.02
CA ARG A 114 5.64 -13.74 8.66
C ARG A 114 6.24 -12.60 7.84
N ALA A 115 5.65 -11.41 7.94
CA ALA A 115 6.14 -10.23 7.24
C ALA A 115 7.55 -9.84 7.68
N LEU A 116 7.77 -9.75 9.00
CA LEU A 116 9.07 -9.41 9.57
C LEU A 116 10.14 -10.45 9.19
N ASP A 117 9.82 -11.73 9.27
CA ASP A 117 10.72 -12.82 8.90
C ASP A 117 11.07 -12.78 7.41
N ALA A 118 10.08 -12.66 6.53
CA ALA A 118 10.29 -12.56 5.09
C ALA A 118 11.19 -11.36 4.72
N VAL A 119 10.91 -10.20 5.30
CA VAL A 119 11.66 -8.96 5.05
C VAL A 119 13.08 -9.03 5.59
N LEU A 120 13.27 -9.60 6.79
CA LEU A 120 14.59 -9.78 7.39
C LEU A 120 15.50 -10.63 6.50
N HIS A 121 14.94 -11.67 5.86
CA HIS A 121 15.68 -12.54 4.93
C HIS A 121 15.77 -11.99 3.49
N GLY A 122 15.45 -10.72 3.26
CA GLY A 122 15.62 -10.05 1.98
C GLY A 122 14.44 -10.21 1.02
N GLY A 123 13.32 -10.78 1.48
CA GLY A 123 12.06 -10.82 0.74
C GLY A 123 11.23 -9.55 0.94
N SER A 124 9.99 -9.61 0.50
CA SER A 124 8.97 -8.57 0.71
C SER A 124 7.66 -9.20 1.17
N TYR A 125 6.84 -8.43 1.88
CA TYR A 125 5.53 -8.87 2.33
C TYR A 125 4.50 -7.75 2.20
N PHE A 126 3.44 -8.02 1.46
CA PHE A 126 2.31 -7.10 1.32
C PHE A 126 1.03 -7.87 1.64
N ASP A 127 0.23 -7.33 2.57
CA ASP A 127 -1.06 -7.91 2.91
C ASP A 127 -1.90 -8.17 1.65
N ALA A 128 -2.65 -9.27 1.63
CA ALA A 128 -3.45 -9.66 0.47
C ALA A 128 -4.50 -8.60 0.07
N ALA A 129 -4.97 -7.79 1.02
CA ALA A 129 -5.84 -6.65 0.73
C ALA A 129 -5.12 -5.58 -0.09
N ILE A 130 -3.82 -5.39 0.15
CA ILE A 130 -2.95 -4.44 -0.54
C ILE A 130 -2.45 -5.03 -1.86
N SER A 131 -2.07 -6.30 -1.86
CA SER A 131 -1.59 -7.01 -3.06
C SER A 131 -2.65 -7.12 -4.16
N ARG A 132 -3.94 -7.05 -3.82
CA ARG A 132 -5.02 -6.97 -4.82
C ARG A 132 -5.01 -5.66 -5.58
N SER A 133 -4.55 -4.57 -4.96
CA SER A 133 -4.36 -3.27 -5.62
C SER A 133 -3.12 -3.21 -6.50
N GLU A 134 -2.15 -4.11 -6.29
CA GLU A 134 -0.92 -4.19 -7.09
C GLU A 134 -1.07 -4.94 -8.42
N GLN A 135 -2.15 -5.70 -8.62
CA GLN A 135 -2.39 -6.28 -9.93
C GLN A 135 -2.70 -5.12 -10.89
N PRO A 136 -1.87 -4.94 -11.95
CA PRO A 136 -2.17 -3.91 -12.93
C PRO A 136 -3.61 -4.13 -13.40
N VAL A 137 -4.44 -3.11 -13.22
CA VAL A 137 -5.84 -3.18 -13.64
C VAL A 137 -5.85 -3.58 -15.12
N LYS A 138 -6.21 -4.83 -15.40
CA LYS A 138 -6.32 -5.33 -16.77
C LYS A 138 -7.76 -5.16 -17.23
N LEU A 139 -7.98 -4.12 -18.00
CA LEU A 139 -9.22 -4.01 -18.77
C LEU A 139 -9.17 -4.98 -19.94
N THR A 140 -10.29 -5.65 -20.22
CA THR A 140 -10.45 -6.37 -21.47
C THR A 140 -10.46 -5.38 -22.64
N ASP A 141 -10.19 -5.83 -23.85
CA ASP A 141 -10.20 -4.96 -25.03
C ASP A 141 -11.55 -4.25 -25.20
N ARG A 142 -12.66 -4.94 -24.92
CA ARG A 142 -14.00 -4.36 -24.96
C ARG A 142 -14.26 -3.32 -23.87
N GLU A 143 -13.78 -3.54 -22.65
CA GLU A 143 -13.87 -2.55 -21.57
C GLU A 143 -13.03 -1.30 -21.90
N ARG A 144 -11.87 -1.48 -22.50
CA ARG A 144 -11.01 -0.38 -22.95
C ARG A 144 -11.64 0.42 -24.08
N GLU A 145 -12.21 -0.25 -25.09
CA GLU A 145 -12.92 0.40 -26.19
C GLU A 145 -14.11 1.23 -25.68
N VAL A 146 -14.93 0.68 -24.79
CA VAL A 146 -16.06 1.38 -24.19
C VAL A 146 -15.62 2.63 -23.43
N LEU A 147 -14.60 2.50 -22.57
CA LEU A 147 -14.07 3.65 -21.80
C LEU A 147 -13.44 4.71 -22.71
N SER A 148 -12.73 4.32 -23.77
CA SER A 148 -12.14 5.26 -24.73
C SER A 148 -13.20 6.06 -25.49
N LEU A 149 -14.30 5.42 -25.89
CA LEU A 149 -15.41 6.10 -26.57
C LEU A 149 -16.19 7.00 -25.61
N LEU A 150 -16.33 6.61 -24.34
CA LEU A 150 -16.88 7.48 -23.28
C LEU A 150 -16.00 8.70 -23.03
N ALA A 151 -14.68 8.54 -23.03
CA ALA A 151 -13.73 9.64 -22.89
C ALA A 151 -13.85 10.66 -24.03
N GLN A 152 -14.23 10.20 -25.23
CA GLN A 152 -14.55 11.05 -26.38
C GLN A 152 -15.94 11.71 -26.31
N GLY A 153 -16.71 11.46 -25.25
CA GLY A 153 -18.02 12.07 -25.01
C GLY A 153 -19.21 11.35 -25.64
N LEU A 154 -19.03 10.14 -26.20
CA LEU A 154 -20.12 9.38 -26.79
C LEU A 154 -21.10 8.86 -25.72
N GLN A 155 -22.39 8.82 -26.06
CA GLN A 155 -23.46 8.22 -25.25
C GLN A 155 -23.50 6.70 -25.48
N HIS A 156 -24.15 5.96 -24.57
CA HIS A 156 -24.20 4.49 -24.62
C HIS A 156 -24.78 3.95 -25.93
N GLU A 157 -25.76 4.62 -26.48
CA GLU A 157 -26.43 4.25 -27.74
C GLU A 157 -25.48 4.42 -28.94
N GLN A 158 -24.71 5.50 -28.98
CA GLN A 158 -23.71 5.76 -30.02
C GLN A 158 -22.53 4.77 -29.93
N ILE A 159 -22.13 4.41 -28.71
CA ILE A 159 -21.08 3.39 -28.46
C ILE A 159 -21.59 2.02 -28.93
N ALA A 160 -22.86 1.70 -28.63
CA ALA A 160 -23.50 0.45 -29.03
C ALA A 160 -23.49 0.29 -30.55
N GLU A 161 -23.91 1.32 -31.26
CA GLU A 161 -23.92 1.37 -32.73
C GLU A 161 -22.49 1.21 -33.28
N ARG A 162 -21.52 1.95 -32.75
CA ARG A 162 -20.13 1.93 -33.22
C ARG A 162 -19.43 0.59 -32.98
N LEU A 163 -19.77 -0.12 -31.90
CA LEU A 163 -19.19 -1.40 -31.55
C LEU A 163 -19.99 -2.62 -32.03
N GLY A 164 -21.19 -2.41 -32.66
CA GLY A 164 -22.04 -3.47 -33.13
C GLY A 164 -22.64 -4.33 -32.01
N ILE A 165 -22.96 -3.74 -30.86
CA ILE A 165 -23.50 -4.42 -29.67
C ILE A 165 -24.75 -3.68 -29.15
N SER A 166 -25.47 -4.24 -28.17
CA SER A 166 -26.60 -3.55 -27.55
C SER A 166 -26.13 -2.50 -26.52
N ALA A 167 -26.93 -1.46 -26.27
CA ALA A 167 -26.67 -0.48 -25.23
C ALA A 167 -26.58 -1.14 -23.82
N GLU A 168 -27.32 -2.22 -23.58
CA GLU A 168 -27.24 -2.99 -22.34
C GLU A 168 -25.90 -3.71 -22.21
N THR A 169 -25.32 -4.19 -23.30
CA THR A 169 -23.97 -4.77 -23.32
C THR A 169 -22.92 -3.71 -23.03
N VAL A 170 -23.08 -2.48 -23.54
CA VAL A 170 -22.19 -1.35 -23.20
C VAL A 170 -22.24 -1.05 -21.71
N ARG A 171 -23.44 -0.99 -21.10
CA ARG A 171 -23.59 -0.79 -19.63
C ARG A 171 -22.91 -1.89 -18.84
N THR A 172 -23.03 -3.14 -19.30
CA THR A 172 -22.38 -4.29 -18.65
C THR A 172 -20.85 -4.18 -18.68
N HIS A 173 -20.27 -3.82 -19.84
CA HIS A 173 -18.81 -3.62 -19.94
C HIS A 173 -18.36 -2.43 -19.09
N LEU A 174 -19.11 -1.33 -19.10
CA LEU A 174 -18.80 -0.16 -18.27
C LEU A 174 -18.83 -0.50 -16.77
N LYS A 175 -19.86 -1.24 -16.32
CA LYS A 175 -19.95 -1.66 -14.93
C LYS A 175 -18.75 -2.51 -14.54
N LYS A 176 -18.41 -3.53 -15.32
CA LYS A 176 -17.23 -4.38 -15.05
C LYS A 176 -15.92 -3.58 -15.05
N ALA A 177 -15.77 -2.63 -15.97
CA ALA A 177 -14.61 -1.75 -16.00
C ALA A 177 -14.57 -0.85 -14.76
N SER A 178 -15.71 -0.28 -14.35
CA SER A 178 -15.81 0.55 -13.13
C SER A 178 -15.47 -0.25 -11.88
N ASP A 179 -15.99 -1.47 -11.74
CA ASP A 179 -15.70 -2.36 -10.61
C ASP A 179 -14.18 -2.67 -10.52
N ARG A 180 -13.52 -2.90 -11.67
CA ARG A 180 -12.07 -3.14 -11.74
C ARG A 180 -11.24 -1.89 -11.44
N LEU A 181 -11.76 -0.70 -11.76
CA LEU A 181 -11.12 0.59 -11.53
C LEU A 181 -11.42 1.18 -10.14
N GLY A 182 -12.24 0.50 -9.32
CA GLY A 182 -12.72 1.03 -8.03
C GLY A 182 -13.58 2.30 -8.19
N ALA A 183 -14.19 2.51 -9.36
CA ALA A 183 -14.93 3.73 -9.67
C ALA A 183 -16.43 3.58 -9.40
N THR A 184 -16.99 4.55 -8.68
CA THR A 184 -18.44 4.59 -8.37
C THR A 184 -19.27 5.35 -9.43
N THR A 185 -18.61 6.15 -10.28
CA THR A 185 -19.25 6.91 -11.35
C THR A 185 -18.51 6.69 -12.68
N ARG A 186 -19.25 6.85 -13.80
CA ARG A 186 -18.67 6.77 -15.15
C ARG A 186 -17.52 7.78 -15.36
N THR A 187 -17.66 8.99 -14.82
CA THR A 187 -16.65 10.05 -14.92
C THR A 187 -15.39 9.67 -14.16
N GLN A 188 -15.53 9.10 -12.98
CA GLN A 188 -14.42 8.58 -12.20
C GLN A 188 -13.72 7.41 -12.91
N ALA A 189 -14.49 6.49 -13.53
CA ALA A 189 -13.92 5.38 -14.30
C ALA A 189 -13.05 5.88 -15.47
N VAL A 190 -13.54 6.85 -16.24
CA VAL A 190 -12.78 7.45 -17.35
C VAL A 190 -11.53 8.17 -16.83
N ALA A 191 -11.67 9.01 -15.80
CA ALA A 191 -10.53 9.75 -15.22
C ALA A 191 -9.46 8.81 -14.67
N THR A 192 -9.87 7.74 -13.99
CA THR A 192 -8.94 6.74 -13.47
C THR A 192 -8.24 5.96 -14.59
N ALA A 193 -8.98 5.57 -15.65
CA ALA A 193 -8.38 4.87 -16.78
C ALA A 193 -7.36 5.72 -17.54
N LEU A 194 -7.62 7.03 -17.73
CA LEU A 194 -6.67 7.99 -18.32
C LEU A 194 -5.42 8.14 -17.42
N ARG A 195 -5.59 8.33 -16.12
CA ARG A 195 -4.51 8.48 -15.15
C ARG A 195 -3.59 7.24 -15.12
N LEU A 196 -4.16 6.05 -15.26
CA LEU A 196 -3.42 4.78 -15.29
C LEU A 196 -2.84 4.44 -16.68
N GLY A 197 -3.07 5.29 -17.69
CA GLY A 197 -2.60 5.03 -19.06
C GLY A 197 -3.26 3.83 -19.74
N LEU A 198 -4.45 3.42 -19.27
CA LEU A 198 -5.19 2.27 -19.81
C LEU A 198 -6.00 2.65 -21.07
N ILE A 199 -6.31 3.93 -21.23
CA ILE A 199 -6.94 4.55 -22.41
C ILE A 199 -6.23 5.88 -22.71
N ASN A 200 -6.42 6.37 -23.95
CA ASN A 200 -5.87 7.65 -24.45
C ASN A 200 -7.00 8.63 -24.75
#